data_5361b22c99953d606bb36197e0386819
#
_entry.id   5361b22c99953d606bb36197e0386819
#
_cell.length_a   1.000
_cell.length_b   1.000
_cell.length_c   1.000
_cell.angle_alpha   90.00
_cell.angle_beta   90.00
_cell.angle_gamma   90.00
#
_symmetry.space_group_name_H-M   'P 1'
#
loop_
_entity.id
_entity.type
_entity.pdbx_description
1 polymer ?
#
loop_
_entity_poly.entity_id
_entity_poly.type
_entity_poly.pdbx_seq_one_letter_code
_entity_poly.pdbx_strand_id
1 'polypeptide(L)'
;HFSSTAIDYSKFRPDYPPTLFDDLATRAPQRRLAWDCGCGGGQATRHLARLFDRVVATDPSAAQLATAPQFLNVTYDTAPAEHAPILQDHSVDLIVAAQAAHWFDLPRFYDEVRRVAAPNAVLALITYRPTQIVDPVANAVLQDFYTRTVSPYWPADRHHVETGYQSLDFPFPEEPGPDMKIEVQWDLEQVVGYAGTWSAVKEYRHRCGEDPLPILRRGLTSVWGAPDDKKTTFWPLSYRITRLP
;
A
#
# COMPACT_ATOMS: atom_id res chain seq x y z
N HIS A 1 5.70 21.08 11.26
CA HIS A 1 5.50 20.81 9.81
C HIS A 1 5.20 19.35 9.46
N PHE A 2 5.18 18.40 10.42
CA PHE A 2 4.84 16.99 10.15
C PHE A 2 3.33 16.67 10.22
N SER A 3 2.51 17.53 10.82
CA SER A 3 1.08 17.27 11.03
C SER A 3 0.20 17.49 9.79
N SER A 4 0.52 18.46 8.93
CA SER A 4 -0.23 18.71 7.69
C SER A 4 -0.02 17.58 6.66
N THR A 5 1.18 17.00 6.62
CA THR A 5 1.55 15.94 5.66
C THR A 5 0.85 14.61 5.94
N ALA A 6 0.57 14.28 7.21
CA ALA A 6 -0.13 13.05 7.58
C ALA A 6 -1.64 13.14 7.29
N ILE A 7 -2.24 14.31 7.49
CA ILE A 7 -3.65 14.58 7.22
C ILE A 7 -3.91 14.55 5.70
N ASP A 8 -3.05 15.16 4.89
CA ASP A 8 -3.15 15.13 3.43
C ASP A 8 -2.90 13.71 2.88
N TYR A 9 -2.01 12.95 3.51
CA TYR A 9 -1.73 11.56 3.13
C TYR A 9 -2.98 10.67 3.31
N SER A 10 -3.66 10.77 4.45
CA SER A 10 -4.87 9.97 4.72
C SER A 10 -6.06 10.39 3.85
N LYS A 11 -6.15 11.68 3.49
CA LYS A 11 -7.28 12.23 2.70
C LYS A 11 -7.26 11.80 1.23
N PHE A 12 -6.07 11.64 0.64
CA PHE A 12 -5.92 11.37 -0.79
C PHE A 12 -5.45 9.93 -1.11
N ARG A 13 -5.17 9.10 -0.12
CA ARG A 13 -4.83 7.69 -0.38
C ARG A 13 -6.10 6.87 -0.56
N PRO A 14 -6.25 6.16 -1.69
CA PRO A 14 -7.40 5.31 -1.92
C PRO A 14 -7.39 4.12 -0.96
N ASP A 15 -8.59 3.66 -0.60
CA ASP A 15 -8.76 2.47 0.20
C ASP A 15 -8.68 1.20 -0.62
N TYR A 16 -8.26 0.10 0.00
CA TYR A 16 -8.31 -1.22 -0.61
C TYR A 16 -9.77 -1.70 -0.74
N PRO A 17 -10.11 -2.42 -1.81
CA PRO A 17 -11.42 -3.04 -1.90
C PRO A 17 -11.58 -4.10 -0.79
N PRO A 18 -12.67 -4.08 0.00
CA PRO A 18 -12.90 -5.05 1.07
C PRO A 18 -12.83 -6.50 0.58
N THR A 19 -13.28 -6.77 -0.64
CA THR A 19 -13.27 -8.09 -1.28
C THR A 19 -11.88 -8.71 -1.41
N LEU A 20 -10.82 -7.90 -1.41
CA LEU A 20 -9.45 -8.39 -1.36
C LEU A 20 -9.18 -9.15 -0.06
N PHE A 21 -9.54 -8.57 1.06
CA PHE A 21 -9.32 -9.18 2.37
C PHE A 21 -10.28 -10.33 2.62
N ASP A 22 -11.50 -10.28 2.06
CA ASP A 22 -12.43 -11.41 2.07
C ASP A 22 -11.81 -12.62 1.36
N ASP A 23 -11.20 -12.44 0.17
CA ASP A 23 -10.48 -13.49 -0.56
C ASP A 23 -9.33 -14.06 0.29
N LEU A 24 -8.47 -13.20 0.82
CA LEU A 24 -7.34 -13.63 1.65
C LEU A 24 -7.79 -14.38 2.90
N ALA A 25 -8.85 -13.93 3.57
CA ALA A 25 -9.39 -14.58 4.74
C ALA A 25 -10.03 -15.97 4.41
N THR A 26 -10.54 -16.17 3.18
CA THR A 26 -11.02 -17.51 2.75
C THR A 26 -9.87 -18.48 2.49
N ARG A 27 -8.69 -17.97 2.15
CA ARG A 27 -7.49 -18.79 1.94
C ARG A 27 -6.82 -19.20 3.25
N ALA A 28 -6.97 -18.41 4.30
CA ALA A 28 -6.37 -18.68 5.61
C ALA A 28 -6.95 -19.99 6.21
N PRO A 29 -6.14 -20.82 6.90
CA PRO A 29 -6.62 -22.09 7.49
C PRO A 29 -7.65 -21.85 8.59
N GLN A 30 -7.53 -20.75 9.29
CA GLN A 30 -8.45 -20.29 10.33
C GLN A 30 -8.48 -18.75 10.35
N ARG A 31 -9.34 -18.16 11.19
CA ARG A 31 -9.47 -16.70 11.35
C ARG A 31 -9.20 -16.25 12.78
N ARG A 32 -8.27 -16.93 13.47
CA ARG A 32 -7.91 -16.60 14.87
C ARG A 32 -7.03 -15.39 14.97
N LEU A 33 -5.94 -15.35 14.16
CA LEU A 33 -4.95 -14.28 14.23
C LEU A 33 -4.45 -13.88 12.85
N ALA A 34 -4.53 -12.59 12.54
CA ALA A 34 -3.86 -11.99 11.40
C ALA A 34 -2.72 -11.07 11.87
N TRP A 35 -1.64 -11.02 11.09
CA TRP A 35 -0.56 -10.06 11.25
C TRP A 35 -0.55 -9.08 10.07
N ASP A 36 -0.74 -7.79 10.36
CA ASP A 36 -0.55 -6.69 9.41
C ASP A 36 0.86 -6.11 9.62
N CYS A 37 1.79 -6.50 8.76
CA CYS A 37 3.21 -6.18 8.85
C CYS A 37 3.55 -4.94 8.03
N GLY A 38 4.08 -3.90 8.66
CA GLY A 38 4.27 -2.58 8.05
C GLY A 38 2.93 -1.89 7.84
N CYS A 39 2.08 -1.90 8.87
CA CYS A 39 0.67 -1.49 8.78
C CYS A 39 0.47 0.01 8.57
N GLY A 40 1.50 0.84 8.81
CA GLY A 40 1.39 2.29 8.71
C GLY A 40 0.26 2.87 9.55
N GLY A 41 -0.63 3.62 8.94
CA GLY A 41 -1.84 4.17 9.56
C GLY A 41 -3.05 3.21 9.60
N GLY A 42 -2.84 1.89 9.41
CA GLY A 42 -3.88 0.87 9.60
C GLY A 42 -4.87 0.70 8.45
N GLN A 43 -4.47 1.00 7.21
CA GLN A 43 -5.37 0.86 6.05
C GLN A 43 -5.80 -0.59 5.79
N ALA A 44 -4.88 -1.57 5.88
CA ALA A 44 -5.21 -2.98 5.78
C ALA A 44 -5.80 -3.51 7.10
N THR A 45 -5.28 -3.04 8.25
CA THR A 45 -5.70 -3.44 9.59
C THR A 45 -7.21 -3.38 9.80
N ARG A 46 -7.88 -2.31 9.33
CA ARG A 46 -9.34 -2.14 9.50
C ARG A 46 -10.17 -3.21 8.80
N HIS A 47 -9.68 -3.73 7.68
CA HIS A 47 -10.34 -4.82 6.97
C HIS A 47 -10.10 -6.15 7.69
N LEU A 48 -8.86 -6.40 8.13
CA LEU A 48 -8.50 -7.60 8.90
C LEU A 48 -9.25 -7.67 10.23
N ALA A 49 -9.43 -6.53 10.92
CA ALA A 49 -10.17 -6.45 12.18
C ALA A 49 -11.63 -6.94 12.07
N ARG A 50 -12.22 -6.87 10.88
CA ARG A 50 -13.60 -7.35 10.63
C ARG A 50 -13.68 -8.86 10.35
N LEU A 51 -12.55 -9.49 10.02
CA LEU A 51 -12.49 -10.84 9.47
C LEU A 51 -11.81 -11.83 10.40
N PHE A 52 -10.99 -11.35 11.34
CA PHE A 52 -10.21 -12.17 12.27
C PHE A 52 -10.59 -11.89 13.71
N ASP A 53 -10.51 -12.92 14.57
CA ASP A 53 -10.77 -12.79 16.01
C ASP A 53 -9.79 -11.81 16.66
N ARG A 54 -8.52 -11.81 16.20
CA ARG A 54 -7.45 -10.93 16.66
C ARG A 54 -6.59 -10.46 15.49
N VAL A 55 -6.09 -9.24 15.58
CA VAL A 55 -5.10 -8.70 14.65
C VAL A 55 -3.94 -8.13 15.45
N VAL A 56 -2.73 -8.46 15.07
CA VAL A 56 -1.52 -7.75 15.47
C VAL A 56 -1.07 -6.91 14.29
N ALA A 57 -0.90 -5.62 14.50
CA ALA A 57 -0.50 -4.66 13.48
C ALA A 57 0.84 -4.03 13.90
N THR A 58 1.89 -4.22 13.13
CA THR A 58 3.23 -3.72 13.46
C THR A 58 3.73 -2.74 12.43
N ASP A 59 4.42 -1.69 12.91
CA ASP A 59 5.12 -0.72 12.07
C ASP A 59 6.30 -0.14 12.86
N PRO A 60 7.48 0.10 12.27
CA PRO A 60 8.61 0.70 12.98
C PRO A 60 8.36 2.17 13.37
N SER A 61 7.35 2.83 12.79
CA SER A 61 7.02 4.22 13.03
C SER A 61 5.87 4.38 14.03
N ALA A 62 6.20 4.68 15.29
CA ALA A 62 5.19 5.02 16.31
C ALA A 62 4.29 6.19 15.88
N ALA A 63 4.80 7.13 15.06
CA ALA A 63 4.02 8.24 14.53
C ALA A 63 2.94 7.77 13.53
N GLN A 64 3.20 6.74 12.75
CA GLN A 64 2.19 6.10 11.88
C GLN A 64 1.13 5.40 12.72
N LEU A 65 1.55 4.56 13.67
CA LEU A 65 0.64 3.84 14.57
C LEU A 65 -0.30 4.77 15.33
N ALA A 66 0.17 5.95 15.73
CA ALA A 66 -0.64 6.95 16.42
C ALA A 66 -1.81 7.48 15.58
N THR A 67 -1.77 7.32 14.25
CA THR A 67 -2.86 7.72 13.34
C THR A 67 -3.84 6.59 13.03
N ALA A 68 -3.51 5.36 13.43
CA ALA A 68 -4.30 4.19 13.11
C ALA A 68 -5.62 4.14 13.90
N PRO A 69 -6.73 3.70 13.26
CA PRO A 69 -8.01 3.57 13.94
C PRO A 69 -7.95 2.46 15.01
N GLN A 70 -8.59 2.71 16.16
CA GLN A 70 -8.60 1.76 17.26
C GLN A 70 -9.76 0.77 17.12
N PHE A 71 -9.47 -0.52 17.28
CA PHE A 71 -10.44 -1.62 17.31
C PHE A 71 -10.20 -2.50 18.53
N LEU A 72 -11.25 -3.08 19.09
CA LEU A 72 -11.18 -3.91 20.30
C LEU A 72 -10.31 -5.16 20.15
N ASN A 73 -10.23 -5.69 18.94
CA ASN A 73 -9.51 -6.92 18.62
C ASN A 73 -8.15 -6.66 17.91
N VAL A 74 -7.68 -5.41 17.87
CA VAL A 74 -6.40 -5.04 17.27
C VAL A 74 -5.40 -4.62 18.34
N THR A 75 -4.21 -5.20 18.27
CA THR A 75 -3.05 -4.77 19.05
C THR A 75 -2.04 -4.13 18.11
N TYR A 76 -1.69 -2.87 18.35
CA TYR A 76 -0.63 -2.16 17.64
C TYR A 76 0.67 -2.27 18.41
N ASP A 77 1.77 -2.59 17.73
CA ASP A 77 3.11 -2.67 18.33
C ASP A 77 4.17 -2.04 17.45
N THR A 78 5.12 -1.35 18.06
CA THR A 78 6.25 -0.73 17.36
C THR A 78 7.33 -1.78 17.15
N ALA A 79 7.32 -2.40 15.98
CA ALA A 79 8.28 -3.46 15.64
C ALA A 79 8.61 -3.42 14.13
N PRO A 80 9.84 -3.78 13.73
CA PRO A 80 10.20 -3.99 12.34
C PRO A 80 9.60 -5.30 11.82
N ALA A 81 9.55 -5.44 10.49
CA ALA A 81 9.03 -6.65 9.84
C ALA A 81 9.84 -7.90 10.15
N GLU A 82 11.12 -7.73 10.40
CA GLU A 82 12.13 -8.77 10.65
C GLU A 82 12.09 -9.36 12.05
N HIS A 83 11.30 -8.76 12.95
CA HIS A 83 11.20 -9.21 14.34
C HIS A 83 9.96 -8.65 15.04
N ALA A 84 8.97 -9.48 15.29
CA ALA A 84 7.71 -9.16 15.97
C ALA A 84 7.54 -10.03 17.23
N PRO A 85 8.21 -9.69 18.35
CA PRO A 85 8.25 -10.54 19.56
C PRO A 85 6.89 -10.71 20.23
N ILE A 86 5.93 -9.84 19.93
CA ILE A 86 4.55 -9.96 20.41
C ILE A 86 3.82 -11.18 19.82
N LEU A 87 4.30 -11.70 18.65
CA LEU A 87 3.73 -12.87 18.00
C LEU A 87 4.40 -14.15 18.48
N GLN A 88 3.58 -15.13 18.87
CA GLN A 88 4.06 -16.46 19.26
C GLN A 88 4.39 -17.30 18.02
N ASP A 89 5.26 -18.29 18.20
CA ASP A 89 5.59 -19.25 17.16
C ASP A 89 4.31 -20.00 16.72
N HIS A 90 4.20 -20.23 15.42
CA HIS A 90 3.12 -21.03 14.79
C HIS A 90 1.70 -20.59 15.18
N SER A 91 1.45 -19.28 15.31
CA SER A 91 0.19 -18.74 15.81
C SER A 91 -0.61 -17.95 14.78
N VAL A 92 0.00 -17.47 13.70
CA VAL A 92 -0.60 -16.53 12.74
C VAL A 92 -1.20 -17.27 11.56
N ASP A 93 -2.49 -17.07 11.29
CA ASP A 93 -3.21 -17.72 10.18
C ASP A 93 -3.09 -16.95 8.85
N LEU A 94 -2.94 -15.61 8.90
CA LEU A 94 -2.74 -14.74 7.75
C LEU A 94 -1.71 -13.66 8.04
N ILE A 95 -0.72 -13.54 7.18
CA ILE A 95 0.31 -12.49 7.23
C ILE A 95 0.12 -11.59 6.00
N VAL A 96 -0.08 -10.30 6.21
CA VAL A 96 -0.25 -9.30 5.16
C VAL A 96 0.84 -8.24 5.28
N ALA A 97 1.47 -7.91 4.15
CA ALA A 97 2.31 -6.72 4.02
C ALA A 97 1.79 -5.89 2.82
N ALA A 98 1.02 -4.83 3.12
CA ALA A 98 0.37 -4.01 2.12
C ALA A 98 1.16 -2.71 1.89
N GLN A 99 1.75 -2.53 0.70
CA GLN A 99 2.62 -1.41 0.33
C GLN A 99 3.84 -1.23 1.24
N ALA A 100 4.36 -2.30 1.81
CA ALA A 100 5.44 -2.25 2.78
C ALA A 100 6.66 -3.10 2.41
N ALA A 101 6.47 -4.24 1.74
CA ALA A 101 7.49 -5.27 1.55
C ALA A 101 8.78 -4.77 0.85
N HIS A 102 8.71 -3.72 0.04
CA HIS A 102 9.88 -3.13 -0.63
C HIS A 102 10.82 -2.35 0.32
N TRP A 103 10.46 -2.22 1.61
CA TRP A 103 11.28 -1.62 2.64
C TRP A 103 11.97 -2.65 3.56
N PHE A 104 11.61 -3.95 3.43
CA PHE A 104 12.01 -4.98 4.35
C PHE A 104 13.38 -5.59 4.00
N ASP A 105 14.11 -6.03 5.02
CA ASP A 105 15.16 -7.05 4.85
C ASP A 105 14.47 -8.40 4.61
N LEU A 106 14.19 -8.70 3.34
CA LEU A 106 13.36 -9.84 2.95
C LEU A 106 13.85 -11.18 3.51
N PRO A 107 15.14 -11.52 3.49
CA PRO A 107 15.62 -12.78 4.09
C PRO A 107 15.21 -12.90 5.55
N ARG A 108 15.46 -11.88 6.36
CA ARG A 108 15.11 -11.87 7.80
C ARG A 108 13.60 -11.82 8.02
N PHE A 109 12.88 -11.06 7.21
CA PHE A 109 11.43 -11.06 7.25
C PHE A 109 10.84 -12.45 6.97
N TYR A 110 11.34 -13.17 5.98
CA TYR A 110 10.87 -14.53 5.70
C TYR A 110 11.23 -15.54 6.80
N ASP A 111 12.31 -15.33 7.52
CA ASP A 111 12.63 -16.15 8.71
C ASP A 111 11.60 -15.88 9.81
N GLU A 112 11.23 -14.63 10.04
CA GLU A 112 10.18 -14.29 11.00
C GLU A 112 8.80 -14.81 10.56
N VAL A 113 8.47 -14.71 9.27
CA VAL A 113 7.27 -15.32 8.69
C VAL A 113 7.20 -16.81 9.01
N ARG A 114 8.29 -17.57 8.79
CA ARG A 114 8.33 -19.01 9.08
C ARG A 114 8.18 -19.30 10.57
N ARG A 115 8.71 -18.43 11.43
CA ARG A 115 8.58 -18.59 12.89
C ARG A 115 7.13 -18.45 13.35
N VAL A 116 6.43 -17.39 12.87
CA VAL A 116 5.09 -17.06 13.39
C VAL A 116 3.95 -17.79 12.69
N ALA A 117 4.16 -18.28 11.47
CA ALA A 117 3.12 -18.90 10.66
C ALA A 117 2.56 -20.18 11.29
N ALA A 118 1.24 -20.25 11.46
CA ALA A 118 0.55 -21.49 11.76
C ALA A 118 0.64 -22.45 10.54
N PRO A 119 0.47 -23.77 10.72
CA PRO A 119 0.41 -24.69 9.60
C PRO A 119 -0.63 -24.29 8.55
N ASN A 120 -0.24 -24.24 7.28
CA ASN A 120 -1.06 -23.77 6.15
C ASN A 120 -1.44 -22.28 6.19
N ALA A 121 -0.76 -21.46 7.00
CA ALA A 121 -0.95 -20.01 7.01
C ALA A 121 -0.71 -19.40 5.62
N VAL A 122 -1.32 -18.26 5.37
CA VAL A 122 -1.15 -17.53 4.11
C VAL A 122 -0.27 -16.32 4.33
N LEU A 123 0.72 -16.13 3.45
CA LEU A 123 1.47 -14.88 3.31
C LEU A 123 1.00 -14.15 2.06
N ALA A 124 0.66 -12.87 2.18
CA ALA A 124 0.29 -12.00 1.08
C ALA A 124 1.09 -10.69 1.11
N LEU A 125 2.00 -10.53 0.14
CA LEU A 125 2.62 -9.22 -0.14
C LEU A 125 1.76 -8.52 -1.18
N ILE A 126 1.25 -7.34 -0.85
CA ILE A 126 0.30 -6.59 -1.68
C ILE A 126 0.94 -5.26 -2.08
N THR A 127 0.85 -4.94 -3.36
CA THR A 127 1.18 -3.60 -3.85
C THR A 127 0.14 -3.14 -4.86
N TYR A 128 0.03 -1.84 -5.04
CA TYR A 128 -0.70 -1.28 -6.17
C TYR A 128 0.27 -0.54 -7.10
N ARG A 129 0.11 -0.78 -8.40
CA ARG A 129 0.93 -0.21 -9.47
C ARG A 129 0.62 1.27 -9.66
N PRO A 130 1.40 2.00 -10.47
CA PRO A 130 1.14 3.42 -10.73
C PRO A 130 -0.29 3.72 -11.14
N THR A 131 -0.80 4.84 -10.65
CA THR A 131 -2.15 5.36 -10.91
C THR A 131 -2.42 5.53 -12.40
N GLN A 132 -3.62 5.19 -12.80
CA GLN A 132 -4.13 5.39 -14.15
C GLN A 132 -5.49 6.10 -14.13
N ILE A 133 -5.79 6.82 -15.20
CA ILE A 133 -7.11 7.44 -15.44
C ILE A 133 -7.71 6.74 -16.66
N VAL A 134 -8.99 6.36 -16.60
CA VAL A 134 -9.66 5.68 -17.72
C VAL A 134 -9.72 6.56 -18.98
N ASP A 135 -9.88 7.89 -18.79
CA ASP A 135 -9.77 8.85 -19.90
C ASP A 135 -8.34 8.84 -20.46
N PRO A 136 -8.12 8.44 -21.74
CA PRO A 136 -6.78 8.23 -22.25
C PRO A 136 -5.97 9.51 -22.40
N VAL A 137 -6.63 10.66 -22.64
CA VAL A 137 -5.94 11.95 -22.81
C VAL A 137 -5.48 12.48 -21.45
N ALA A 138 -6.34 12.45 -20.44
CA ALA A 138 -5.96 12.80 -19.08
C ALA A 138 -4.90 11.84 -18.52
N ASN A 139 -5.00 10.54 -18.84
CA ASN A 139 -3.99 9.56 -18.43
C ASN A 139 -2.63 9.86 -19.07
N ALA A 140 -2.58 10.22 -20.34
CA ALA A 140 -1.32 10.58 -21.01
C ALA A 140 -0.61 11.74 -20.30
N VAL A 141 -1.35 12.76 -19.85
CA VAL A 141 -0.80 13.88 -19.07
C VAL A 141 -0.25 13.40 -17.73
N LEU A 142 -1.00 12.56 -17.02
CA LEU A 142 -0.56 12.01 -15.72
C LEU A 142 0.70 11.14 -15.88
N GLN A 143 0.74 10.29 -16.92
CA GLN A 143 1.90 9.43 -17.18
C GLN A 143 3.13 10.24 -17.62
N ASP A 144 2.96 11.30 -18.42
CA ASP A 144 4.06 12.20 -18.79
C ASP A 144 4.66 12.89 -17.56
N PHE A 145 3.82 13.39 -16.67
CA PHE A 145 4.27 13.95 -15.38
C PHE A 145 5.02 12.91 -14.53
N TYR A 146 4.50 11.68 -14.43
CA TYR A 146 5.10 10.59 -13.68
C TYR A 146 6.47 10.18 -14.24
N THR A 147 6.57 9.99 -15.58
CA THR A 147 7.71 9.38 -16.25
C THR A 147 8.78 10.38 -16.69
N ARG A 148 8.44 11.68 -16.82
CA ARG A 148 9.39 12.74 -17.26
C ARG A 148 9.65 13.76 -16.17
N THR A 149 8.59 14.35 -15.56
CA THR A 149 8.78 15.45 -14.62
C THR A 149 9.36 14.98 -13.30
N VAL A 150 8.78 13.94 -12.70
CA VAL A 150 9.18 13.48 -11.35
C VAL A 150 10.01 12.19 -11.35
N SER A 151 10.24 11.58 -12.51
CA SER A 151 10.98 10.31 -12.63
C SER A 151 12.36 10.32 -11.94
N PRO A 152 13.21 11.36 -12.07
CA PRO A 152 14.54 11.37 -11.44
C PRO A 152 14.52 11.44 -9.91
N TYR A 153 13.36 11.63 -9.32
CA TYR A 153 13.18 11.88 -7.89
C TYR A 153 12.53 10.69 -7.16
N TRP A 154 12.19 9.61 -7.89
CA TRP A 154 11.74 8.39 -7.25
C TRP A 154 12.89 7.69 -6.51
N PRO A 155 12.65 7.13 -5.32
CA PRO A 155 13.63 6.26 -4.67
C PRO A 155 13.87 4.99 -5.51
N ALA A 156 15.06 4.40 -5.37
CA ALA A 156 15.45 3.21 -6.14
C ALA A 156 14.48 2.04 -5.97
N ASP A 157 13.95 1.86 -4.76
CA ASP A 157 13.02 0.75 -4.44
C ASP A 157 11.64 0.90 -5.11
N ARG A 158 11.38 2.06 -5.74
CA ARG A 158 10.14 2.31 -6.48
C ARG A 158 9.91 1.30 -7.59
N HIS A 159 10.96 0.80 -8.23
CA HIS A 159 10.85 -0.19 -9.30
C HIS A 159 10.15 -1.49 -8.84
N HIS A 160 10.29 -1.89 -7.57
CA HIS A 160 9.57 -3.05 -7.02
C HIS A 160 8.05 -2.85 -7.04
N VAL A 161 7.60 -1.62 -6.75
CA VAL A 161 6.17 -1.26 -6.83
C VAL A 161 5.70 -1.22 -8.27
N GLU A 162 6.49 -0.66 -9.19
CA GLU A 162 6.16 -0.55 -10.61
C GLU A 162 6.06 -1.92 -11.29
N THR A 163 6.91 -2.87 -10.90
CA THR A 163 6.88 -4.25 -11.37
C THR A 163 5.86 -5.12 -10.65
N GLY A 164 5.07 -4.55 -9.72
CA GLY A 164 4.07 -5.30 -8.95
C GLY A 164 4.69 -6.34 -8.04
N TYR A 165 5.86 -6.04 -7.46
CA TYR A 165 6.67 -6.93 -6.61
C TYR A 165 7.28 -8.14 -7.32
N GLN A 166 7.20 -8.24 -8.66
CA GLN A 166 7.82 -9.33 -9.41
C GLN A 166 9.36 -9.32 -9.31
N SER A 167 9.94 -8.18 -9.00
CA SER A 167 11.39 -8.00 -8.80
C SER A 167 11.86 -8.24 -7.36
N LEU A 168 10.96 -8.47 -6.41
CA LEU A 168 11.32 -8.91 -5.06
C LEU A 168 11.69 -10.39 -5.07
N ASP A 169 12.69 -10.77 -4.29
CA ASP A 169 12.93 -12.18 -3.99
C ASP A 169 11.74 -12.75 -3.19
N PHE A 170 11.25 -13.93 -3.60
CA PHE A 170 10.12 -14.58 -2.96
C PHE A 170 10.32 -16.10 -2.99
N PRO A 171 10.91 -16.66 -1.94
CA PRO A 171 11.39 -18.04 -1.92
C PRO A 171 10.27 -19.07 -1.59
N PHE A 172 9.06 -18.82 -2.07
CA PHE A 172 7.89 -19.68 -1.83
C PHE A 172 7.17 -19.98 -3.14
N PRO A 173 6.51 -21.16 -3.26
CA PRO A 173 5.57 -21.42 -4.36
C PRO A 173 4.43 -20.39 -4.36
N GLU A 174 4.17 -19.76 -5.50
CA GLU A 174 3.13 -18.74 -5.60
C GLU A 174 1.76 -19.32 -5.91
N GLU A 175 0.74 -18.82 -5.22
CA GLU A 175 -0.67 -18.99 -5.59
C GLU A 175 -1.13 -17.77 -6.41
N PRO A 176 -2.05 -17.96 -7.38
CA PRO A 176 -2.61 -16.83 -8.13
C PRO A 176 -3.41 -15.90 -7.21
N GLY A 177 -3.16 -14.60 -7.34
CA GLY A 177 -3.96 -13.56 -6.69
C GLY A 177 -5.23 -13.24 -7.49
N PRO A 178 -6.21 -12.56 -6.86
CA PRO A 178 -7.42 -12.12 -7.55
C PRO A 178 -7.11 -10.99 -8.54
N ASP A 179 -7.83 -10.94 -9.67
CA ASP A 179 -7.74 -9.79 -10.61
C ASP A 179 -8.58 -8.64 -10.05
N MET A 180 -7.93 -7.71 -9.37
CA MET A 180 -8.57 -6.58 -8.71
C MET A 180 -7.81 -5.27 -8.94
N LYS A 181 -8.53 -4.18 -8.79
CA LYS A 181 -7.99 -2.81 -8.78
C LYS A 181 -8.66 -2.00 -7.68
N ILE A 182 -7.95 -1.01 -7.18
CA ILE A 182 -8.57 0.08 -6.44
C ILE A 182 -9.16 1.02 -7.48
N GLU A 183 -10.40 1.45 -7.33
CA GLU A 183 -11.06 2.35 -8.27
C GLU A 183 -11.83 3.43 -7.52
N VAL A 184 -11.72 4.67 -7.99
CA VAL A 184 -12.39 5.84 -7.41
C VAL A 184 -12.88 6.78 -8.50
N GLN A 185 -13.87 7.61 -8.18
CA GLN A 185 -14.35 8.70 -9.03
C GLN A 185 -13.79 10.02 -8.51
N TRP A 186 -12.74 10.51 -9.14
CA TRP A 186 -12.02 11.70 -8.72
C TRP A 186 -12.16 12.86 -9.68
N ASP A 187 -12.24 14.08 -9.13
CA ASP A 187 -12.08 15.32 -9.87
C ASP A 187 -10.59 15.67 -10.04
N LEU A 188 -10.33 16.74 -10.79
CA LEU A 188 -8.99 17.23 -11.08
C LEU A 188 -8.17 17.47 -9.80
N GLU A 189 -8.78 18.13 -8.81
CA GLU A 189 -8.08 18.49 -7.57
C GLU A 189 -7.72 17.26 -6.73
N GLN A 190 -8.54 16.22 -6.74
CA GLN A 190 -8.25 14.97 -6.06
C GLN A 190 -7.07 14.23 -6.71
N VAL A 191 -6.98 14.22 -8.04
CA VAL A 191 -5.84 13.63 -8.75
C VAL A 191 -4.55 14.41 -8.48
N VAL A 192 -4.59 15.75 -8.54
CA VAL A 192 -3.43 16.59 -8.24
C VAL A 192 -3.02 16.46 -6.76
N GLY A 193 -3.99 16.43 -5.84
CA GLY A 193 -3.75 16.23 -4.41
C GLY A 193 -3.08 14.89 -4.13
N TYR A 194 -3.55 13.81 -4.78
CA TYR A 194 -2.92 12.49 -4.67
C TYR A 194 -1.47 12.52 -5.18
N ALA A 195 -1.21 13.12 -6.36
CA ALA A 195 0.15 13.26 -6.89
C ALA A 195 1.06 14.03 -5.90
N GLY A 196 0.51 15.00 -5.17
CA GLY A 196 1.20 15.74 -4.10
C GLY A 196 1.67 14.87 -2.94
N THR A 197 1.09 13.68 -2.75
CA THR A 197 1.52 12.73 -1.72
C THR A 197 2.73 11.88 -2.12
N TRP A 198 3.11 11.89 -3.40
CA TRP A 198 4.20 11.06 -3.92
C TRP A 198 5.56 11.46 -3.32
N SER A 199 6.38 10.47 -3.00
CA SER A 199 7.74 10.71 -2.50
C SER A 199 8.60 11.47 -3.51
N ALA A 200 8.44 11.19 -4.81
CA ALA A 200 9.13 11.90 -5.88
C ALA A 200 8.77 13.40 -5.94
N VAL A 201 7.51 13.78 -5.68
CA VAL A 201 7.10 15.19 -5.61
C VAL A 201 7.72 15.87 -4.40
N LYS A 202 7.79 15.19 -3.25
CA LYS A 202 8.47 15.72 -2.05
C LYS A 202 9.96 15.91 -2.30
N GLU A 203 10.60 14.94 -2.93
CA GLU A 203 12.02 15.00 -3.26
C GLU A 203 12.32 16.06 -4.33
N TYR A 204 11.43 16.23 -5.33
CA TYR A 204 11.52 17.32 -6.29
C TYR A 204 11.53 18.68 -5.58
N ARG A 205 10.57 18.93 -4.68
CA ARG A 205 10.50 20.17 -3.89
C ARG A 205 11.77 20.40 -3.07
N HIS A 206 12.29 19.35 -2.48
CA HIS A 206 13.51 19.42 -1.66
C HIS A 206 14.74 19.78 -2.50
N ARG A 207 14.93 19.17 -3.68
CA ARG A 207 16.11 19.38 -4.53
C ARG A 207 16.03 20.64 -5.39
N CYS A 208 14.85 20.94 -5.93
CA CYS A 208 14.69 22.05 -6.87
C CYS A 208 14.25 23.37 -6.21
N GLY A 209 13.69 23.30 -4.98
CA GLY A 209 13.11 24.46 -4.32
C GLY A 209 11.78 24.95 -4.91
N GLU A 210 11.21 24.20 -5.87
CA GLU A 210 10.01 24.53 -6.61
C GLU A 210 8.95 23.42 -6.45
N ASP A 211 7.66 23.76 -6.66
CA ASP A 211 6.57 22.78 -6.67
C ASP A 211 6.27 22.31 -8.10
N PRO A 212 6.38 21.00 -8.40
CA PRO A 212 6.06 20.49 -9.74
C PRO A 212 4.55 20.35 -10.01
N LEU A 213 3.68 20.38 -8.98
CA LEU A 213 2.24 20.19 -9.14
C LEU A 213 1.55 21.20 -10.07
N PRO A 214 1.94 22.47 -10.17
CA PRO A 214 1.40 23.39 -11.16
C PRO A 214 1.58 22.93 -12.61
N ILE A 215 2.63 22.12 -12.92
CA ILE A 215 2.84 21.53 -14.24
C ILE A 215 1.74 20.51 -14.53
N LEU A 216 1.52 19.55 -13.60
CA LEU A 216 0.45 18.57 -13.71
C LEU A 216 -0.92 19.22 -13.80
N ARG A 217 -1.20 20.19 -12.93
CA ARG A 217 -2.48 20.90 -12.89
C ARG A 217 -2.80 21.58 -14.22
N ARG A 218 -1.86 22.33 -14.80
CA ARG A 218 -2.04 22.99 -16.11
C ARG A 218 -2.32 21.97 -17.20
N GLY A 219 -1.53 20.89 -17.23
CA GLY A 219 -1.70 19.84 -18.23
C GLY A 219 -3.08 19.17 -18.12
N LEU A 220 -3.50 18.79 -16.91
CA LEU A 220 -4.81 18.18 -16.71
C LEU A 220 -5.96 19.18 -17.00
N THR A 221 -5.86 20.44 -16.59
CA THR A 221 -6.91 21.46 -16.85
C THR A 221 -7.20 21.60 -18.35
N SER A 222 -6.19 21.47 -19.21
CA SER A 222 -6.37 21.59 -20.67
C SER A 222 -7.16 20.47 -21.31
N VAL A 223 -7.35 19.32 -20.61
CA VAL A 223 -7.97 18.10 -21.16
C VAL A 223 -9.08 17.53 -20.26
N TRP A 224 -9.31 18.11 -19.07
CA TRP A 224 -10.19 17.51 -18.08
C TRP A 224 -11.69 17.71 -18.38
N GLY A 225 -12.07 18.83 -18.98
CA GLY A 225 -13.43 19.33 -19.00
C GLY A 225 -13.69 20.33 -17.89
N ALA A 226 -14.81 20.24 -17.19
CA ALA A 226 -15.01 21.04 -15.99
C ALA A 226 -14.16 20.50 -14.83
N PRO A 227 -13.58 21.36 -13.97
CA PRO A 227 -12.68 20.92 -12.89
C PRO A 227 -13.30 19.92 -11.91
N ASP A 228 -14.61 19.98 -11.71
CA ASP A 228 -15.41 19.13 -10.83
C ASP A 228 -15.96 17.86 -11.52
N ASP A 229 -15.77 17.72 -12.82
CA ASP A 229 -16.08 16.49 -13.55
C ASP A 229 -15.31 15.32 -12.92
N LYS A 230 -16.01 14.20 -12.65
CA LYS A 230 -15.40 13.01 -12.09
C LYS A 230 -14.90 12.10 -13.20
N LYS A 231 -13.64 11.68 -13.09
CA LYS A 231 -13.06 10.66 -13.95
C LYS A 231 -12.71 9.42 -13.14
N THR A 232 -12.93 8.25 -13.73
CA THR A 232 -12.51 6.98 -13.12
C THR A 232 -10.99 6.93 -13.06
N THR A 233 -10.47 6.91 -11.84
CA THR A 233 -9.04 6.78 -11.53
C THR A 233 -8.82 5.46 -10.81
N PHE A 234 -7.78 4.71 -11.19
CA PHE A 234 -7.58 3.38 -10.63
C PHE A 234 -6.11 3.02 -10.44
N TRP A 235 -5.89 2.00 -9.59
CA TRP A 235 -4.59 1.39 -9.30
C TRP A 235 -4.73 -0.12 -9.47
N PRO A 236 -4.07 -0.72 -10.48
CA PRO A 236 -4.02 -2.17 -10.57
C PRO A 236 -3.36 -2.75 -9.32
N LEU A 237 -3.98 -3.72 -8.69
CA LEU A 237 -3.39 -4.45 -7.58
C LEU A 237 -2.46 -5.55 -8.10
N SER A 238 -1.41 -5.84 -7.38
CA SER A 238 -0.48 -6.94 -7.64
C SER A 238 -0.14 -7.63 -6.32
N TYR A 239 0.13 -8.93 -6.41
CA TYR A 239 0.29 -9.78 -5.25
C TYR A 239 1.44 -10.76 -5.41
N ARG A 240 2.08 -11.13 -4.30
CA ARG A 240 2.83 -12.36 -4.11
C ARG A 240 2.15 -13.10 -2.98
N ILE A 241 1.47 -14.18 -3.29
CA ILE A 241 0.67 -14.97 -2.32
C ILE A 241 1.22 -16.38 -2.27
N THR A 242 1.36 -16.90 -1.06
CA THR A 242 1.75 -18.31 -0.83
C THR A 242 1.01 -18.88 0.36
N ARG A 243 0.84 -20.19 0.36
CA ARG A 243 0.50 -21.00 1.51
C ARG A 243 1.78 -21.58 2.10
N LEU A 244 1.97 -21.35 3.37
CA LEU A 244 3.15 -21.85 4.12
C LEU A 244 2.87 -23.29 4.60
N PRO A 245 3.91 -24.12 4.74
CA PRO A 245 3.77 -25.51 5.16
C PRO A 245 3.19 -25.69 6.56
#